data_d15fc20ef2d9399ba64fd7d0f5a2042e
#
_entry.id   d15fc20ef2d9399ba64fd7d0f5a2042e
#
_cell.length_a   1.000
_cell.length_b   1.000
_cell.length_c   1.000
_cell.angle_alpha   90.00
_cell.angle_beta   90.00
_cell.angle_gamma   90.00
#
_symmetry.space_group_name_H-M   'P 1'
#
loop_
_entity.id
_entity.type
_entity.pdbx_description
1 polymer ?
#
loop_
_entity_poly.entity_id
_entity_poly.type
_entity_poly.pdbx_seq_one_letter_code
_entity_poly.pdbx_strand_id
1 'polypeptide(L)'
;MPIRAENGNPMLSDLTGRENQILNLIADGLTNRQIACGLAISESTVENHIHHIYEKLGISNRAQAVAYAIQLKLILLTDAMENRGNPS
;
A
#
# COMPACT_ATOMS: atom_id res chain seq x y z
N MET A 1 -8.55 16.99 11.29
CA MET A 1 -8.08 16.94 11.05
C MET A 1 -7.32 16.65 10.44
N PRO A 2 -7.47 16.68 9.88
CA PRO A 2 -6.65 16.09 9.21
C PRO A 2 -5.26 16.25 9.45
N ILE A 3 -4.90 15.86 10.44
CA ILE A 3 -3.54 15.86 10.80
C ILE A 3 -2.69 15.10 9.84
N ARG A 4 -3.21 14.04 9.27
CA ARG A 4 -2.42 13.27 8.35
C ARG A 4 -2.04 14.05 7.12
N ALA A 5 -2.90 14.94 6.69
CA ALA A 5 -2.54 15.74 5.55
C ALA A 5 -1.37 16.61 5.87
N GLU A 6 -1.32 17.06 7.08
CA GLU A 6 -0.23 17.91 7.49
C GLU A 6 1.06 17.14 7.62
N ASN A 7 0.95 15.87 7.91
CA ASN A 7 2.14 15.05 8.01
C ASN A 7 2.80 14.83 6.68
N GLY A 8 2.12 15.14 5.60
CA GLY A 8 2.70 15.01 4.29
C GLY A 8 2.80 13.59 3.82
N ASN A 9 2.20 12.66 4.54
CA ASN A 9 2.28 11.27 4.15
C ASN A 9 0.99 10.56 4.51
N PRO A 10 -0.12 11.02 3.95
CA PRO A 10 -1.43 10.47 4.31
C PRO A 10 -1.57 8.99 4.00
N MET A 11 -0.89 8.50 2.98
CA MET A 11 -1.07 7.11 2.64
C MET A 11 -0.55 6.19 3.72
N LEU A 12 0.53 6.54 4.37
CA LEU A 12 1.05 5.66 5.41
C LEU A 12 0.16 5.65 6.64
N SER A 13 -0.53 6.76 6.91
CA SER A 13 -1.37 6.81 8.09
C SER A 13 -2.78 6.32 7.81
N ASP A 14 -3.21 6.27 6.55
CA ASP A 14 -4.57 5.89 6.23
C ASP A 14 -4.76 4.39 6.13
N LEU A 15 -3.76 3.67 5.70
CA LEU A 15 -3.89 2.23 5.51
C LEU A 15 -3.54 1.49 6.79
N THR A 16 -4.32 0.47 7.08
CA THR A 16 -3.99 -0.43 8.18
C THR A 16 -2.80 -1.31 7.78
N GLY A 17 -2.22 -1.99 8.75
CA GLY A 17 -1.14 -2.91 8.48
C GLY A 17 -1.54 -3.98 7.48
N ARG A 18 -2.74 -4.53 7.64
CA ARG A 18 -3.22 -5.55 6.70
C ARG A 18 -3.43 -4.98 5.31
N GLU A 19 -3.95 -3.76 5.23
CA GLU A 19 -4.15 -3.13 3.93
C GLU A 19 -2.83 -2.87 3.23
N ASN A 20 -1.84 -2.41 3.97
CA ASN A 20 -0.51 -2.22 3.40
C ASN A 20 0.06 -3.53 2.90
N GLN A 21 -0.12 -4.59 3.67
CA GLN A 21 0.36 -5.90 3.28
C GLN A 21 -0.28 -6.35 1.97
N ILE A 22 -1.60 -6.18 1.88
CA ILE A 22 -2.32 -6.58 0.67
C ILE A 22 -1.89 -5.74 -0.52
N LEU A 23 -1.73 -4.45 -0.31
CA LEU A 23 -1.29 -3.56 -1.38
C LEU A 23 0.08 -3.99 -1.93
N ASN A 24 0.98 -4.38 -1.06
CA ASN A 24 2.29 -4.87 -1.49
C ASN A 24 2.19 -6.16 -2.28
N LEU A 25 1.30 -7.05 -1.87
CA LEU A 25 1.12 -8.30 -2.60
C LEU A 25 0.53 -8.06 -3.97
N ILE A 26 -0.36 -7.08 -4.08
CA ILE A 26 -0.89 -6.68 -5.38
C ILE A 26 0.24 -6.18 -6.27
N ALA A 27 1.11 -5.37 -5.73
CA ALA A 27 2.24 -4.84 -6.49
C ALA A 27 3.18 -5.96 -6.93
N ASP A 28 3.27 -7.01 -6.15
CA ASP A 28 4.10 -8.16 -6.50
C ASP A 28 3.46 -9.06 -7.55
N GLY A 29 2.23 -8.75 -7.96
CA GLY A 29 1.60 -9.47 -9.04
C GLY A 29 0.71 -10.62 -8.62
N LEU A 30 0.44 -10.75 -7.34
CA LEU A 30 -0.42 -11.83 -6.88
C LEU A 30 -1.87 -11.55 -7.23
N THR A 31 -2.61 -12.63 -7.53
CA THR A 31 -4.05 -12.53 -7.70
C THR A 31 -4.73 -12.51 -6.34
N ASN A 32 -6.00 -12.11 -6.33
CA ASN A 32 -6.75 -12.12 -5.08
C ASN A 32 -6.78 -13.51 -4.45
N ARG A 33 -6.88 -14.53 -5.28
CA ARG A 33 -6.89 -15.90 -4.79
C ARG A 33 -5.57 -16.24 -4.11
N GLN A 34 -4.48 -15.85 -4.74
CA GLN A 34 -3.16 -16.10 -4.17
C GLN A 34 -2.97 -15.36 -2.86
N ILE A 35 -3.44 -14.11 -2.81
CA ILE A 35 -3.36 -13.32 -1.60
C ILE A 35 -4.18 -13.98 -0.49
N ALA A 36 -5.39 -14.39 -0.81
CA ALA A 36 -6.25 -15.03 0.17
C ALA A 36 -5.61 -16.28 0.72
N CYS A 37 -5.04 -17.07 -0.16
CA CYS A 37 -4.36 -18.31 0.24
C CYS A 37 -3.18 -18.00 1.15
N GLY A 38 -2.37 -17.04 0.75
CA GLY A 38 -1.16 -16.70 1.51
C GLY A 38 -1.46 -16.11 2.88
N LEU A 39 -2.57 -15.40 3.00
CA LEU A 39 -2.94 -14.78 4.26
C LEU A 39 -3.93 -15.61 5.07
N ALA A 40 -4.34 -16.75 4.52
CA ALA A 40 -5.30 -17.65 5.18
C ALA A 40 -6.63 -16.94 5.45
N ILE A 41 -7.12 -16.19 4.49
CA ILE A 41 -8.42 -15.54 4.55
C ILE A 41 -9.17 -15.84 3.26
N SER A 42 -10.44 -15.47 3.21
CA SER A 42 -11.25 -15.71 2.02
C SER A 42 -10.97 -14.67 0.96
N GLU A 43 -11.27 -15.02 -0.29
CA GLU A 43 -11.17 -14.05 -1.37
C GLU A 43 -12.10 -12.87 -1.15
N SER A 44 -13.28 -13.12 -0.60
CA SER A 44 -14.19 -12.03 -0.28
C SER A 44 -13.56 -11.03 0.67
N THR A 45 -12.86 -11.54 1.66
CA THR A 45 -12.18 -10.66 2.61
C THR A 45 -11.10 -9.85 1.93
N VAL A 46 -10.35 -10.49 1.02
CA VAL A 46 -9.35 -9.75 0.25
C VAL A 46 -10.03 -8.66 -0.57
N GLU A 47 -11.13 -8.97 -1.22
CA GLU A 47 -11.84 -7.99 -2.03
C GLU A 47 -12.33 -6.82 -1.20
N ASN A 48 -12.81 -7.09 0.01
CA ASN A 48 -13.23 -6.03 0.91
C ASN A 48 -12.07 -5.13 1.29
N HIS A 49 -10.94 -5.73 1.60
CA HIS A 49 -9.75 -4.94 1.92
C HIS A 49 -9.34 -4.08 0.73
N ILE A 50 -9.36 -4.65 -0.47
CA ILE A 50 -8.97 -3.91 -1.66
C ILE A 50 -9.92 -2.75 -1.91
N HIS A 51 -11.22 -2.98 -1.69
CA HIS A 51 -12.20 -1.92 -1.85
C HIS A 51 -11.89 -0.74 -0.92
N HIS A 52 -11.57 -1.05 0.32
CA HIS A 52 -11.23 -0.01 1.28
C HIS A 52 -9.94 0.71 0.91
N ILE A 53 -8.97 -0.05 0.41
CA ILE A 53 -7.72 0.54 -0.05
C ILE A 53 -7.98 1.54 -1.17
N TYR A 54 -8.80 1.13 -2.15
CA TYR A 54 -9.11 2.02 -3.27
C TYR A 54 -9.80 3.28 -2.79
N GLU A 55 -10.72 3.14 -1.85
CA GLU A 55 -11.40 4.32 -1.31
C GLU A 55 -10.44 5.24 -0.58
N LYS A 56 -9.59 4.67 0.23
CA LYS A 56 -8.68 5.48 1.04
C LYS A 56 -7.65 6.19 0.19
N LEU A 57 -7.21 5.58 -0.89
CA LEU A 57 -6.19 6.15 -1.75
C LEU A 57 -6.76 6.95 -2.91
N GLY A 58 -8.08 6.91 -3.09
CA GLY A 58 -8.69 7.65 -4.18
C GLY A 58 -8.37 7.08 -5.54
N ILE A 59 -8.21 5.76 -5.63
CA ILE A 59 -7.90 5.11 -6.89
C ILE A 59 -9.07 4.22 -7.30
N SER A 60 -9.08 3.82 -8.56
CA SER A 60 -10.25 3.16 -9.14
C SER A 60 -10.00 1.77 -9.68
N ASN A 61 -8.77 1.37 -9.86
CA ASN A 61 -8.51 0.07 -10.46
C ASN A 61 -7.18 -0.48 -9.99
N ARG A 62 -6.96 -1.75 -10.37
CA ARG A 62 -5.80 -2.48 -9.89
C ARG A 62 -4.49 -1.92 -10.43
N ALA A 63 -4.50 -1.45 -11.66
CA ALA A 63 -3.29 -0.87 -12.23
C ALA A 63 -2.84 0.36 -11.47
N GLN A 64 -3.80 1.17 -11.03
CA GLN A 64 -3.48 2.33 -10.21
C GLN A 64 -2.93 1.91 -8.85
N ALA A 65 -3.45 0.82 -8.31
CA ALA A 65 -2.95 0.31 -7.03
C ALA A 65 -1.51 -0.15 -7.16
N VAL A 66 -1.19 -0.84 -8.23
CA VAL A 66 0.18 -1.30 -8.48
C VAL A 66 1.11 -0.10 -8.62
N ALA A 67 0.71 0.87 -9.43
CA ALA A 67 1.53 2.06 -9.64
C ALA A 67 1.76 2.80 -8.31
N TYR A 68 0.71 2.92 -7.51
CA TYR A 68 0.81 3.59 -6.24
C TYR A 68 1.80 2.88 -5.31
N ALA A 69 1.69 1.56 -5.23
CA ALA A 69 2.56 0.80 -4.35
C ALA A 69 4.02 0.87 -4.79
N ILE A 70 4.25 0.82 -6.09
CA ILE A 70 5.60 0.92 -6.62
C ILE A 70 6.18 2.29 -6.32
N GLN A 71 5.39 3.32 -6.52
CA GLN A 71 5.82 4.68 -6.26
C GLN A 71 6.19 4.86 -4.79
N LEU A 72 5.37 4.32 -3.91
CA LEU A 72 5.62 4.40 -2.49
C LEU A 72 6.90 3.68 -2.11
N LYS A 73 7.13 2.51 -2.69
CA LYS A 73 8.36 1.78 -2.43
C LYS A 73 9.58 2.56 -2.87
N LEU A 74 9.50 3.20 -4.03
CA LEU A 74 10.62 3.98 -4.53
C LEU A 74 10.91 5.17 -3.62
N ILE A 75 9.87 5.81 -3.13
CA ILE A 75 10.05 6.94 -2.23
C ILE A 75 10.73 6.48 -0.94
N LEU A 76 10.26 5.38 -0.38
CA LEU A 76 10.83 4.89 0.88
C LEU A 76 12.27 4.44 0.69
N LEU A 77 12.55 3.81 -0.44
CA LEU A 77 13.89 3.35 -0.72
C LEU A 77 14.85 4.51 -0.91
N THR A 78 14.42 5.53 -1.64
CA THR A 78 15.24 6.71 -1.87
C THR A 78 15.54 7.41 -0.56
N ASP A 79 14.53 7.52 0.29
CA ASP A 79 14.70 8.16 1.58
C ASP A 79 15.70 7.40 2.44
N ALA A 80 15.60 6.08 2.44
CA ALA A 80 16.54 5.27 3.20
C ALA A 80 17.97 5.41 2.67
N MET A 81 18.09 5.46 1.34
CA MET A 81 19.42 5.61 0.75
C MET A 81 20.02 6.97 1.04
N GLU A 82 19.20 8.00 1.03
CA GLU A 82 19.68 9.33 1.36
C GLU A 82 20.15 9.39 2.81
N ASN A 83 19.41 8.76 3.69
CA ASN A 83 19.79 8.75 5.08
C ASN A 83 21.11 8.05 5.29
N ARG A 84 21.33 6.97 4.55
CA ARG A 84 22.57 6.24 4.69
C ARG A 84 23.73 6.96 4.05
N GLY A 85 23.46 7.66 2.97
CA GLY A 85 24.51 8.35 2.26
C GLY A 85 24.90 9.66 2.89
N ASN A 86 24.18 10.08 3.90
CA ASN A 86 24.45 11.34 4.56
C ASN A 86 25.00 11.07 5.94
N PRO A 87 26.31 11.06 6.06
CA PRO A 87 26.93 10.68 7.31
C PRO A 87 26.71 11.67 8.44
N SER A 88 26.38 12.85 8.14
CA SER A 88 26.13 13.77 9.22
C SER A 88 24.70 13.73 9.67
#